data_e1d7486e58664294f35fdacf423501c9
#
_entry.id   e1d7486e58664294f35fdacf423501c9
#
_cell.length_a   1.000
_cell.length_b   1.000
_cell.length_c   1.000
_cell.angle_alpha   90.00
_cell.angle_beta   90.00
_cell.angle_gamma   90.00
#
_symmetry.space_group_name_H-M   'P 1'
#
loop_
_entity.id
_entity.type
_entity.pdbx_description
1 polymer ?
#
loop_
_entity_poly.entity_id
_entity_poly.type
_entity_poly.pdbx_seq_one_letter_code
_entity_poly.pdbx_strand_id
1 'polypeptide(L)'
;MASVTDKTLEIIHREYNVAVGTASSMQEIPEIMHRNLKALKADIPEEDSSVFFSFMDGLVNCYRERKMTFEITDFVTELNSVVMYIIRWLNEEKQANIDINWYARRKALESDLTKILNKSLLDDDVSVYIRDRFGIRGILLNKDVQKNNIEKIDIIFKAIKDILVRESPSKDAFMEWYQTNPTINKINRFELDAFLVDIPFAITDVRDYIHKPKANGYQSLQFTLQTSVYSPILPGAKIEFQLRDLDMHNRAEGYVVAENPEMDQSHQSYKNEIDERISKVFRIDDFAKVNLSGFVNYDDKNADRDGLHHPKHFADRRSK
;
A
#
# COMPACT_ATOMS: atom_id res chain seq x y z
N MET A 1 12.57 15.14 19.36
CA MET A 1 12.03 15.30 18.01
C MET A 1 12.37 16.67 17.51
N ALA A 2 12.92 16.79 16.30
CA ALA A 2 13.06 18.07 15.65
C ALA A 2 11.64 18.65 15.44
N SER A 3 11.44 19.91 15.75
CA SER A 3 10.19 20.60 15.46
C SER A 3 10.41 21.49 14.23
N VAL A 4 9.49 21.46 13.29
CA VAL A 4 9.49 22.37 12.14
C VAL A 4 8.69 23.62 12.49
N THR A 5 9.14 24.80 12.02
CA THR A 5 8.43 26.06 12.27
C THR A 5 7.12 26.13 11.46
N ASP A 6 6.15 26.86 11.98
CA ASP A 6 4.88 27.08 11.26
C ASP A 6 5.12 27.80 9.93
N LYS A 7 6.13 28.67 9.85
CA LYS A 7 6.53 29.36 8.60
C LYS A 7 6.89 28.35 7.49
N THR A 8 7.68 27.33 7.80
CA THR A 8 8.06 26.29 6.83
C THR A 8 6.84 25.47 6.42
N LEU A 9 5.96 25.10 7.36
CA LEU A 9 4.72 24.38 7.05
C LEU A 9 3.78 25.20 6.16
N GLU A 10 3.64 26.52 6.40
CA GLU A 10 2.86 27.43 5.56
C GLU A 10 3.42 27.51 4.13
N ILE A 11 4.74 27.59 3.98
CA ILE A 11 5.39 27.58 2.65
C ILE A 11 5.08 26.27 1.92
N ILE A 12 5.24 25.12 2.58
CA ILE A 12 4.97 23.82 1.98
C ILE A 12 3.48 23.70 1.60
N HIS A 13 2.56 24.12 2.48
CA HIS A 13 1.12 24.10 2.23
C HIS A 13 0.74 24.95 1.03
N ARG A 14 1.24 26.19 0.97
CA ARG A 14 1.01 27.08 -0.16
C ARG A 14 1.46 26.46 -1.48
N GLU A 15 2.68 25.93 -1.52
CA GLU A 15 3.21 25.34 -2.75
C GLU A 15 2.50 24.02 -3.13
N TYR A 16 1.97 23.29 -2.17
CA TYR A 16 1.07 22.16 -2.44
C TYR A 16 -0.21 22.63 -3.15
N ASN A 17 -0.88 23.66 -2.64
CA ASN A 17 -2.10 24.20 -3.26
C ASN A 17 -1.82 24.78 -4.66
N VAL A 18 -0.69 25.47 -4.88
CA VAL A 18 -0.26 25.92 -6.21
C VAL A 18 -0.06 24.73 -7.14
N ALA A 19 0.62 23.69 -6.68
CA ALA A 19 0.86 22.48 -7.48
C ALA A 19 -0.45 21.78 -7.84
N VAL A 20 -1.38 21.62 -6.91
CA VAL A 20 -2.71 21.05 -7.14
C VAL A 20 -3.49 21.86 -8.20
N GLY A 21 -3.42 23.20 -8.12
CA GLY A 21 -4.11 24.09 -9.07
C GLY A 21 -3.50 24.14 -10.48
N THR A 22 -2.24 23.70 -10.64
CA THR A 22 -1.49 23.81 -11.91
C THR A 22 -1.16 22.47 -12.57
N ALA A 23 -1.20 21.36 -11.82
CA ALA A 23 -0.88 20.05 -12.34
C ALA A 23 -1.95 19.56 -13.31
N SER A 24 -1.51 18.88 -14.38
CA SER A 24 -2.40 18.18 -15.31
C SER A 24 -2.80 16.78 -14.79
N SER A 25 -2.04 16.26 -13.83
CA SER A 25 -2.31 14.99 -13.18
C SER A 25 -1.76 14.97 -11.75
N MET A 26 -2.35 14.11 -10.89
CA MET A 26 -1.87 13.92 -9.51
C MET A 26 -0.39 13.47 -9.43
N GLN A 27 0.12 12.82 -10.48
CA GLN A 27 1.50 12.37 -10.57
C GLN A 27 2.50 13.51 -10.68
N GLU A 28 2.09 14.65 -11.25
CA GLU A 28 2.94 15.81 -11.47
C GLU A 28 3.08 16.69 -10.21
N ILE A 29 2.16 16.58 -9.26
CA ILE A 29 2.13 17.45 -8.06
C ILE A 29 3.46 17.43 -7.30
N PRO A 30 4.09 16.29 -6.98
CA PRO A 30 5.37 16.29 -6.27
C PRO A 30 6.51 16.94 -7.06
N GLU A 31 6.51 16.85 -8.39
CA GLU A 31 7.51 17.51 -9.25
C GLU A 31 7.34 19.02 -9.23
N ILE A 32 6.11 19.49 -9.38
CA ILE A 32 5.80 20.93 -9.34
C ILE A 32 6.15 21.51 -7.98
N MET A 33 5.76 20.81 -6.89
CA MET A 33 6.15 21.21 -5.53
C MET A 33 7.66 21.28 -5.37
N HIS A 34 8.40 20.25 -5.78
CA HIS A 34 9.85 20.23 -5.70
C HIS A 34 10.48 21.42 -6.42
N ARG A 35 10.06 21.70 -7.66
CA ARG A 35 10.54 22.83 -8.44
C ARG A 35 10.29 24.18 -7.76
N ASN A 36 9.07 24.40 -7.27
CA ASN A 36 8.67 25.63 -6.62
C ASN A 36 9.40 25.83 -5.28
N LEU A 37 9.44 24.83 -4.43
CA LEU A 37 10.12 24.86 -3.14
C LEU A 37 11.62 25.08 -3.29
N LYS A 38 12.24 24.54 -4.34
CA LYS A 38 13.66 24.78 -4.64
C LYS A 38 13.97 26.26 -4.85
N ALA A 39 13.04 27.02 -5.45
CA ALA A 39 13.19 28.45 -5.64
C ALA A 39 13.05 29.24 -4.32
N LEU A 40 12.35 28.70 -3.34
CA LEU A 40 12.04 29.33 -2.04
C LEU A 40 13.00 28.93 -0.91
N LYS A 41 14.06 28.19 -1.23
CA LYS A 41 14.99 27.67 -0.22
C LYS A 41 15.61 28.77 0.68
N ALA A 42 15.77 30.00 0.16
CA ALA A 42 16.29 31.13 0.91
C ALA A 42 15.30 31.72 1.94
N ASP A 43 14.00 31.38 1.80
CA ASP A 43 12.94 31.84 2.70
C ASP A 43 12.73 30.90 3.90
N ILE A 44 13.37 29.71 3.85
CA ILE A 44 13.29 28.70 4.89
C ILE A 44 14.19 29.09 6.06
N PRO A 45 13.69 29.06 7.30
CA PRO A 45 14.52 29.25 8.50
C PRO A 45 15.69 28.27 8.54
N GLU A 46 16.84 28.75 9.05
CA GLU A 46 18.07 27.92 9.11
C GLU A 46 17.87 26.65 9.94
N GLU A 47 17.13 26.77 11.03
CA GLU A 47 16.76 25.63 11.91
C GLU A 47 15.94 24.53 11.23
N ASP A 48 15.19 24.87 10.17
CA ASP A 48 14.36 23.93 9.42
C ASP A 48 15.07 23.35 8.19
N SER A 49 16.28 23.82 7.88
CA SER A 49 16.97 23.46 6.63
C SER A 49 17.14 21.95 6.45
N SER A 50 17.49 21.21 7.51
CA SER A 50 17.67 19.76 7.45
C SER A 50 16.35 19.05 7.08
N VAL A 51 15.28 19.38 7.78
CA VAL A 51 13.94 18.84 7.55
C VAL A 51 13.46 19.17 6.14
N PHE A 52 13.67 20.41 5.72
CA PHE A 52 13.27 20.86 4.40
C PHE A 52 13.99 20.12 3.27
N PHE A 53 15.31 19.96 3.35
CA PHE A 53 16.05 19.21 2.32
C PHE A 53 15.69 17.72 2.31
N SER A 54 15.52 17.11 3.48
CA SER A 54 15.05 15.74 3.60
C SER A 54 13.65 15.57 2.96
N PHE A 55 12.75 16.52 3.19
CA PHE A 55 11.43 16.54 2.54
C PHE A 55 11.55 16.68 1.01
N MET A 56 12.43 17.55 0.52
CA MET A 56 12.68 17.74 -0.91
C MET A 56 13.18 16.47 -1.59
N ASP A 57 14.09 15.73 -0.96
CA ASP A 57 14.57 14.43 -1.45
C ASP A 57 13.43 13.40 -1.50
N GLY A 58 12.58 13.40 -0.48
CA GLY A 58 11.35 12.60 -0.45
C GLY A 58 10.39 12.90 -1.60
N LEU A 59 10.24 14.17 -1.98
CA LEU A 59 9.43 14.59 -3.14
C LEU A 59 9.99 14.06 -4.46
N VAL A 60 11.32 14.09 -4.65
CA VAL A 60 11.96 13.53 -5.87
C VAL A 60 11.65 12.04 -5.99
N ASN A 61 11.78 11.28 -4.90
CA ASN A 61 11.47 9.87 -4.89
C ASN A 61 9.98 9.61 -5.14
N CYS A 62 9.10 10.41 -4.51
CA CYS A 62 7.66 10.34 -4.72
C CYS A 62 7.29 10.56 -6.19
N TYR A 63 7.86 11.57 -6.83
CA TYR A 63 7.64 11.85 -8.25
C TYR A 63 8.08 10.71 -9.15
N ARG A 64 9.31 10.21 -8.97
CA ARG A 64 9.84 9.11 -9.78
C ARG A 64 8.95 7.88 -9.72
N GLU A 65 8.54 7.48 -8.54
CA GLU A 65 7.69 6.30 -8.36
C GLU A 65 6.26 6.53 -8.88
N ARG A 66 5.72 7.76 -8.75
CA ARG A 66 4.40 8.09 -9.28
C ARG A 66 4.37 8.20 -10.81
N LYS A 67 5.48 8.58 -11.44
CA LYS A 67 5.60 8.57 -12.91
C LYS A 67 5.52 7.16 -13.49
N MET A 68 6.01 6.16 -12.75
CA MET A 68 5.90 4.73 -13.12
C MET A 68 4.52 4.12 -12.76
N THR A 69 3.55 4.92 -12.42
CA THR A 69 2.28 4.47 -11.82
C THR A 69 1.48 3.53 -12.70
N PHE A 70 1.40 3.77 -14.01
CA PHE A 70 0.61 2.90 -14.90
C PHE A 70 1.20 1.50 -14.94
N GLU A 71 2.51 1.39 -15.15
CA GLU A 71 3.22 0.12 -15.18
C GLU A 71 3.10 -0.63 -13.85
N ILE A 72 3.21 0.10 -12.72
CA ILE A 72 3.06 -0.51 -11.39
C ILE A 72 1.61 -0.93 -11.12
N THR A 73 0.62 -0.17 -11.56
CA THR A 73 -0.80 -0.51 -11.35
C THR A 73 -1.17 -1.76 -12.13
N ASP A 74 -0.77 -1.86 -13.38
CA ASP A 74 -1.00 -3.05 -14.20
C ASP A 74 -0.30 -4.26 -13.58
N PHE A 75 0.97 -4.08 -13.19
CA PHE A 75 1.73 -5.12 -12.51
C PHE A 75 1.11 -5.59 -11.19
N VAL A 76 0.62 -4.67 -10.35
CA VAL A 76 -0.07 -5.02 -9.09
C VAL A 76 -1.37 -5.76 -9.37
N THR A 77 -2.06 -5.43 -10.45
CA THR A 77 -3.27 -6.13 -10.90
C THR A 77 -2.95 -7.55 -11.36
N GLU A 78 -1.90 -7.72 -12.15
CA GLU A 78 -1.41 -9.04 -12.57
C GLU A 78 -0.96 -9.87 -11.36
N LEU A 79 -0.15 -9.30 -10.47
CA LEU A 79 0.29 -9.95 -9.24
C LEU A 79 -0.89 -10.37 -8.36
N ASN A 80 -1.92 -9.52 -8.25
CA ASN A 80 -3.15 -9.88 -7.54
C ASN A 80 -3.83 -11.10 -8.18
N SER A 81 -3.86 -11.17 -9.50
CA SER A 81 -4.42 -12.32 -10.24
C SER A 81 -3.61 -13.60 -9.97
N VAL A 82 -2.28 -13.49 -9.95
CA VAL A 82 -1.39 -14.63 -9.61
C VAL A 82 -1.68 -15.13 -8.19
N VAL A 83 -1.81 -14.23 -7.24
CA VAL A 83 -2.14 -14.61 -5.85
C VAL A 83 -3.50 -15.28 -5.76
N MET A 84 -4.50 -14.83 -6.53
CA MET A 84 -5.81 -15.50 -6.62
C MET A 84 -5.68 -16.95 -7.16
N TYR A 85 -4.83 -17.18 -8.14
CA TYR A 85 -4.55 -18.54 -8.64
C TYR A 85 -3.84 -19.40 -7.59
N ILE A 86 -2.91 -18.83 -6.82
CA ILE A 86 -2.26 -19.54 -5.70
C ILE A 86 -3.31 -20.00 -4.67
N ILE A 87 -4.24 -19.11 -4.28
CA ILE A 87 -5.32 -19.47 -3.35
C ILE A 87 -6.22 -20.57 -3.91
N ARG A 88 -6.55 -20.45 -5.18
CA ARG A 88 -7.37 -21.46 -5.85
C ARG A 88 -6.68 -22.84 -5.86
N TRP A 89 -5.39 -22.88 -6.19
CA TRP A 89 -4.57 -24.08 -6.12
C TRP A 89 -4.53 -24.69 -4.71
N LEU A 90 -4.35 -23.84 -3.68
CA LEU A 90 -4.39 -24.29 -2.29
C LEU A 90 -5.72 -24.92 -1.92
N ASN A 91 -6.83 -24.39 -2.43
CA ASN A 91 -8.16 -24.94 -2.16
C ASN A 91 -8.42 -26.24 -2.93
N GLU A 92 -8.05 -26.31 -4.20
CA GLU A 92 -8.31 -27.47 -5.06
C GLU A 92 -7.36 -28.64 -4.73
N GLU A 93 -6.06 -28.38 -4.60
CA GLU A 93 -5.03 -29.42 -4.47
C GLU A 93 -4.64 -29.73 -3.02
N LYS A 94 -4.74 -28.74 -2.12
CA LYS A 94 -4.34 -28.88 -0.71
C LYS A 94 -5.52 -28.89 0.24
N GLN A 95 -6.75 -28.72 -0.26
CA GLN A 95 -7.99 -28.70 0.54
C GLN A 95 -7.91 -27.67 1.69
N ALA A 96 -7.25 -26.56 1.47
CA ALA A 96 -6.98 -25.55 2.50
C ALA A 96 -8.24 -24.80 2.97
N ASN A 97 -9.34 -24.90 2.20
CA ASN A 97 -10.62 -24.25 2.51
C ASN A 97 -10.46 -22.77 2.91
N ILE A 98 -9.78 -22.02 2.04
CA ILE A 98 -9.50 -20.59 2.22
C ILE A 98 -10.58 -19.78 1.51
N ASP A 99 -11.36 -19.01 2.26
CA ASP A 99 -12.25 -17.97 1.74
C ASP A 99 -11.63 -16.61 2.07
N ILE A 100 -11.20 -15.89 1.03
CA ILE A 100 -10.43 -14.65 1.20
C ILE A 100 -10.79 -13.64 0.11
N ASN A 101 -10.94 -12.39 0.50
CA ASN A 101 -11.03 -11.26 -0.40
C ASN A 101 -9.65 -10.59 -0.54
N TRP A 102 -9.26 -10.31 -1.78
CA TRP A 102 -8.02 -9.63 -2.12
C TRP A 102 -8.30 -8.27 -2.71
N TYR A 103 -7.52 -7.29 -2.26
CA TYR A 103 -7.61 -5.91 -2.73
C TYR A 103 -6.23 -5.40 -3.10
N ALA A 104 -6.08 -4.94 -4.33
CA ALA A 104 -4.96 -4.08 -4.68
C ALA A 104 -5.30 -2.64 -4.29
N ARG A 105 -4.36 -1.96 -3.64
CA ARG A 105 -4.55 -0.57 -3.22
C ARG A 105 -3.34 0.29 -3.59
N ARG A 106 -3.61 1.55 -3.82
CA ARG A 106 -2.61 2.61 -3.92
C ARG A 106 -2.84 3.62 -2.81
N LYS A 107 -1.76 4.08 -2.19
CA LYS A 107 -1.84 5.11 -1.17
C LYS A 107 -2.17 6.47 -1.79
N ALA A 108 -3.06 7.23 -1.16
CA ALA A 108 -3.36 8.59 -1.57
C ALA A 108 -2.12 9.49 -1.54
N LEU A 109 -2.04 10.48 -2.45
CA LEU A 109 -0.89 11.38 -2.54
C LEU A 109 -0.67 12.15 -1.24
N GLU A 110 -1.74 12.67 -0.66
CA GLU A 110 -1.72 13.43 0.60
C GLU A 110 -1.15 12.59 1.75
N SER A 111 -1.52 11.32 1.80
CA SER A 111 -0.97 10.37 2.78
C SER A 111 0.51 10.09 2.56
N ASP A 112 0.96 10.04 1.31
CA ASP A 112 2.38 9.91 0.97
C ASP A 112 3.16 11.16 1.41
N LEU A 113 2.67 12.33 1.05
CA LEU A 113 3.33 13.61 1.38
C LEU A 113 3.39 13.85 2.89
N THR A 114 2.29 13.57 3.60
CA THR A 114 2.24 13.62 5.07
C THR A 114 3.29 12.69 5.69
N LYS A 115 3.42 11.46 5.17
CA LYS A 115 4.39 10.50 5.68
C LYS A 115 5.83 10.91 5.38
N ILE A 116 6.10 11.48 4.19
CA ILE A 116 7.41 12.03 3.83
C ILE A 116 7.80 13.13 4.81
N LEU A 117 6.92 14.12 5.02
CA LEU A 117 7.20 15.24 5.91
C LEU A 117 7.40 14.79 7.36
N ASN A 118 6.55 13.87 7.86
CA ASN A 118 6.70 13.34 9.22
C ASN A 118 8.02 12.58 9.41
N LYS A 119 8.45 11.80 8.42
CA LYS A 119 9.75 11.12 8.46
C LYS A 119 10.92 12.09 8.43
N SER A 120 10.82 13.16 7.66
CA SER A 120 11.84 14.22 7.63
C SER A 120 12.07 14.88 8.99
N LEU A 121 11.03 14.93 9.83
CA LEU A 121 11.14 15.43 11.22
C LEU A 121 11.82 14.45 12.18
N LEU A 122 11.76 13.16 11.88
CA LEU A 122 12.33 12.11 12.74
C LEU A 122 13.81 11.84 12.42
N ASP A 123 14.40 12.61 11.48
CA ASP A 123 15.75 12.37 10.95
C ASP A 123 15.93 10.94 10.42
N ASP A 124 14.81 10.29 10.08
CA ASP A 124 14.79 9.01 9.39
C ASP A 124 15.31 9.22 7.97
N ASP A 125 16.08 8.27 7.46
CA ASP A 125 16.52 8.27 6.07
C ASP A 125 15.31 8.31 5.13
N VAL A 126 14.95 9.52 4.67
CA VAL A 126 13.79 9.77 3.78
C VAL A 126 14.06 9.22 2.37
N SER A 127 15.32 8.92 2.05
CA SER A 127 15.68 8.15 0.86
C SER A 127 15.13 6.71 0.96
N VAL A 128 14.79 6.26 2.15
CA VAL A 128 14.09 5.00 2.39
C VAL A 128 12.64 5.16 1.97
N TYR A 129 12.35 4.71 0.79
CA TYR A 129 11.08 4.49 0.14
C TYR A 129 9.88 4.39 1.09
N ILE A 130 8.78 5.06 0.73
CA ILE A 130 7.48 4.74 1.30
C ILE A 130 7.09 3.35 0.79
N ARG A 131 7.33 2.34 1.62
CA ARG A 131 7.20 0.92 1.26
C ARG A 131 5.75 0.49 1.01
N ASP A 132 4.79 1.25 1.54
CA ASP A 132 3.35 0.99 1.51
C ASP A 132 2.59 1.83 0.47
N ARG A 133 3.28 2.35 -0.55
CA ARG A 133 2.65 3.14 -1.62
C ARG A 133 1.73 2.31 -2.49
N PHE A 134 2.16 1.09 -2.80
CA PHE A 134 1.35 0.08 -3.46
C PHE A 134 1.22 -1.13 -2.54
N GLY A 135 0.04 -1.70 -2.48
CA GLY A 135 -0.19 -2.84 -1.60
C GLY A 135 -1.26 -3.78 -2.10
N ILE A 136 -1.19 -4.99 -1.60
CA ILE A 136 -2.21 -6.02 -1.74
C ILE A 136 -2.64 -6.41 -0.34
N ARG A 137 -3.95 -6.37 -0.10
CA ARG A 137 -4.54 -6.76 1.17
C ARG A 137 -5.41 -7.99 0.99
N GLY A 138 -5.15 -9.03 1.77
CA GLY A 138 -5.98 -10.22 1.85
C GLY A 138 -6.73 -10.25 3.19
N ILE A 139 -8.06 -10.42 3.11
CA ILE A 139 -8.94 -10.51 4.29
C ILE A 139 -9.61 -11.87 4.26
N LEU A 140 -9.26 -12.75 5.21
CA LEU A 140 -9.93 -14.03 5.39
C LEU A 140 -11.35 -13.80 5.87
N LEU A 141 -12.31 -14.42 5.17
CA LEU A 141 -13.74 -14.37 5.49
C LEU A 141 -14.22 -15.61 6.22
N ASN A 142 -13.38 -16.60 6.40
CA ASN A 142 -13.74 -17.82 7.10
C ASN A 142 -14.26 -17.47 8.52
N LYS A 143 -15.42 -18.03 8.84
CA LYS A 143 -16.04 -17.90 10.18
C LYS A 143 -15.47 -18.90 11.19
N ASP A 144 -14.28 -19.36 10.94
CA ASP A 144 -13.60 -20.32 11.79
C ASP A 144 -13.11 -19.67 13.09
N VAL A 145 -12.74 -20.51 14.06
CA VAL A 145 -12.04 -20.05 15.25
C VAL A 145 -10.77 -19.31 14.84
N GLN A 146 -10.45 -18.22 15.50
CA GLN A 146 -9.29 -17.36 15.19
C GLN A 146 -7.98 -18.15 14.98
N LYS A 147 -7.76 -19.22 15.74
CA LYS A 147 -6.59 -20.11 15.57
C LYS A 147 -6.51 -20.70 14.17
N ASN A 148 -7.62 -21.18 13.61
CA ASN A 148 -7.67 -21.75 12.26
C ASN A 148 -7.40 -20.69 11.19
N ASN A 149 -7.84 -19.46 11.42
CA ASN A 149 -7.58 -18.34 10.52
C ASN A 149 -6.08 -17.97 10.50
N ILE A 150 -5.40 -17.99 11.65
CA ILE A 150 -3.96 -17.76 11.74
C ILE A 150 -3.21 -18.84 10.95
N GLU A 151 -3.54 -20.11 11.12
CA GLU A 151 -2.93 -21.22 10.36
C GLU A 151 -3.14 -21.04 8.84
N LYS A 152 -4.31 -20.58 8.41
CA LYS A 152 -4.57 -20.28 6.99
C LYS A 152 -3.73 -19.11 6.47
N ILE A 153 -3.55 -18.05 7.26
CA ILE A 153 -2.67 -16.94 6.91
C ILE A 153 -1.23 -17.42 6.71
N ASP A 154 -0.74 -18.29 7.59
CA ASP A 154 0.60 -18.88 7.48
C ASP A 154 0.74 -19.76 6.24
N ILE A 155 -0.27 -20.55 5.90
CA ILE A 155 -0.32 -21.35 4.67
C ILE A 155 -0.25 -20.45 3.43
N ILE A 156 -1.01 -19.37 3.40
CA ILE A 156 -1.02 -18.40 2.30
C ILE A 156 0.36 -17.75 2.15
N PHE A 157 0.93 -17.23 3.25
CA PHE A 157 2.24 -16.59 3.24
C PHE A 157 3.32 -17.55 2.74
N LYS A 158 3.31 -18.78 3.24
CA LYS A 158 4.26 -19.83 2.81
C LYS A 158 4.10 -20.11 1.31
N ALA A 159 2.89 -20.26 0.80
CA ALA A 159 2.65 -20.53 -0.61
C ALA A 159 3.12 -19.36 -1.50
N ILE A 160 2.82 -18.10 -1.13
CA ILE A 160 3.30 -16.93 -1.83
C ILE A 160 4.84 -16.92 -1.87
N LYS A 161 5.49 -17.19 -0.74
CA LYS A 161 6.95 -17.27 -0.65
C LYS A 161 7.53 -18.38 -1.52
N ASP A 162 6.94 -19.57 -1.45
CA ASP A 162 7.47 -20.75 -2.16
C ASP A 162 7.24 -20.67 -3.67
N ILE A 163 6.18 -19.99 -4.14
CA ILE A 163 5.84 -19.89 -5.56
C ILE A 163 6.50 -18.66 -6.22
N LEU A 164 6.48 -17.50 -5.55
CA LEU A 164 6.94 -16.24 -6.18
C LEU A 164 8.44 -15.98 -5.98
N VAL A 165 9.06 -16.48 -4.90
CA VAL A 165 10.38 -15.99 -4.47
C VAL A 165 11.51 -16.97 -4.76
N ARG A 166 11.21 -18.25 -4.80
CA ARG A 166 12.25 -19.28 -4.93
C ARG A 166 11.79 -20.48 -5.76
N GLU A 167 12.76 -21.15 -6.34
CA GLU A 167 12.53 -22.47 -6.90
C GLU A 167 12.17 -23.44 -5.77
N SER A 168 11.06 -24.13 -5.91
CA SER A 168 10.55 -25.04 -4.89
C SER A 168 9.63 -26.09 -5.49
N PRO A 169 9.49 -27.27 -4.86
CA PRO A 169 8.51 -28.26 -5.29
C PRO A 169 7.07 -27.74 -5.29
N SER A 170 6.76 -26.73 -4.48
CA SER A 170 5.44 -26.07 -4.47
C SER A 170 5.21 -25.22 -5.72
N LYS A 171 6.26 -24.57 -6.23
CA LYS A 171 6.21 -23.82 -7.49
C LYS A 171 5.99 -24.76 -8.66
N ASP A 172 6.74 -25.85 -8.72
CA ASP A 172 6.59 -26.85 -9.79
C ASP A 172 5.18 -27.45 -9.81
N ALA A 173 4.67 -27.85 -8.65
CA ALA A 173 3.32 -28.40 -8.50
C ALA A 173 2.23 -27.36 -8.84
N PHE A 174 2.41 -26.10 -8.47
CA PHE A 174 1.51 -25.01 -8.84
C PHE A 174 1.52 -24.78 -10.36
N MET A 175 2.69 -24.76 -10.98
CA MET A 175 2.83 -24.54 -12.42
C MET A 175 2.19 -25.71 -13.21
N GLU A 176 2.41 -26.95 -12.80
CA GLU A 176 1.75 -28.12 -13.40
C GLU A 176 0.22 -28.02 -13.29
N TRP A 177 -0.31 -27.73 -12.10
CA TRP A 177 -1.74 -27.50 -11.90
C TRP A 177 -2.26 -26.37 -12.78
N TYR A 178 -1.55 -25.24 -12.83
CA TYR A 178 -1.95 -24.08 -13.61
C TYR A 178 -2.02 -24.39 -15.11
N GLN A 179 -1.03 -25.11 -15.65
CA GLN A 179 -0.95 -25.48 -17.05
C GLN A 179 -2.00 -26.51 -17.46
N THR A 180 -2.36 -27.43 -16.56
CA THR A 180 -3.30 -28.52 -16.83
C THR A 180 -4.75 -28.20 -16.49
N ASN A 181 -5.01 -27.18 -15.66
CA ASN A 181 -6.35 -26.85 -15.21
C ASN A 181 -7.24 -26.34 -16.35
N PRO A 182 -8.34 -27.04 -16.69
CA PRO A 182 -9.16 -26.71 -17.84
C PRO A 182 -9.98 -25.41 -17.67
N THR A 183 -10.17 -24.97 -16.42
CA THR A 183 -11.00 -23.79 -16.10
C THR A 183 -10.20 -22.49 -16.11
N ILE A 184 -8.88 -22.56 -16.31
CA ILE A 184 -8.02 -21.39 -16.44
C ILE A 184 -8.01 -20.93 -17.89
N ASN A 185 -8.28 -19.64 -18.12
CA ASN A 185 -8.29 -19.07 -19.47
C ASN A 185 -6.90 -19.20 -20.13
N LYS A 186 -6.84 -19.71 -21.35
CA LYS A 186 -5.59 -19.91 -22.10
C LYS A 186 -4.83 -18.60 -22.39
N ILE A 187 -5.53 -17.47 -22.48
CA ILE A 187 -4.91 -16.17 -22.69
C ILE A 187 -4.09 -15.77 -21.47
N ASN A 188 -4.62 -15.99 -20.27
CA ASN A 188 -3.92 -15.65 -19.02
C ASN A 188 -2.76 -16.62 -18.71
N ARG A 189 -2.71 -17.80 -19.32
CA ARG A 189 -1.62 -18.77 -19.10
C ARG A 189 -0.28 -18.26 -19.60
N PHE A 190 -0.26 -17.68 -20.78
CA PHE A 190 1.00 -17.18 -21.37
C PHE A 190 1.61 -16.04 -20.56
N GLU A 191 0.75 -15.12 -20.08
CA GLU A 191 1.17 -13.98 -19.28
C GLU A 191 1.72 -14.42 -17.91
N LEU A 192 1.10 -15.43 -17.28
CA LEU A 192 1.57 -15.93 -15.99
C LEU A 192 2.93 -16.63 -16.09
N ASP A 193 3.15 -17.44 -17.12
CA ASP A 193 4.42 -18.14 -17.33
C ASP A 193 5.55 -17.11 -17.47
N ALA A 194 5.37 -16.08 -18.29
CA ALA A 194 6.31 -14.97 -18.43
C ALA A 194 6.50 -14.21 -17.10
N PHE A 195 5.41 -13.91 -16.41
CA PHE A 195 5.45 -13.19 -15.14
C PHE A 195 6.25 -13.93 -14.05
N LEU A 196 6.10 -15.25 -13.94
CA LEU A 196 6.80 -16.06 -12.92
C LEU A 196 8.25 -16.37 -13.27
N VAL A 197 8.60 -16.37 -14.55
CA VAL A 197 9.98 -16.66 -15.02
C VAL A 197 10.82 -15.39 -15.10
N ASP A 198 10.24 -14.29 -15.59
CA ASP A 198 11.00 -13.09 -15.95
C ASP A 198 11.17 -12.11 -14.79
N ILE A 199 10.43 -12.27 -13.71
CA ILE A 199 10.46 -11.32 -12.59
C ILE A 199 10.95 -12.02 -11.32
N PRO A 200 12.25 -11.92 -11.00
CA PRO A 200 12.75 -12.42 -9.71
C PRO A 200 12.27 -11.53 -8.58
N PHE A 201 11.60 -12.16 -7.63
CA PHE A 201 11.10 -11.52 -6.42
C PHE A 201 11.97 -11.82 -5.20
N ALA A 202 12.00 -10.88 -4.26
CA ALA A 202 12.49 -11.10 -2.91
C ALA A 202 11.42 -10.68 -1.90
N ILE A 203 11.26 -11.45 -0.83
CA ILE A 203 10.47 -11.01 0.32
C ILE A 203 11.39 -10.27 1.28
N THR A 204 11.01 -9.03 1.60
CA THR A 204 11.71 -8.17 2.55
C THR A 204 10.74 -7.68 3.61
N ASP A 205 11.27 -7.20 4.74
CA ASP A 205 10.51 -6.49 5.76
C ASP A 205 9.27 -7.25 6.30
N VAL A 206 9.47 -8.52 6.66
CA VAL A 206 8.40 -9.33 7.25
C VAL A 206 8.11 -8.84 8.68
N ARG A 207 6.85 -8.51 8.95
CA ARG A 207 6.34 -8.05 10.26
C ARG A 207 5.16 -8.92 10.66
N ASP A 208 5.41 -9.77 11.60
CA ASP A 208 4.40 -10.68 12.13
C ASP A 208 3.75 -10.09 13.38
N TYR A 209 2.77 -9.22 13.16
CA TYR A 209 1.96 -8.67 14.24
C TYR A 209 0.80 -9.60 14.65
N ILE A 210 0.65 -10.77 14.03
CA ILE A 210 -0.32 -11.77 14.47
C ILE A 210 0.20 -12.47 15.73
N HIS A 211 1.44 -12.97 15.67
CA HIS A 211 2.08 -13.67 16.79
C HIS A 211 2.74 -12.69 17.78
N LYS A 212 3.05 -11.47 17.35
CA LYS A 212 3.63 -10.40 18.16
C LYS A 212 2.85 -9.11 17.96
N PRO A 213 1.64 -8.98 18.52
CA PRO A 213 0.81 -7.80 18.37
C PRO A 213 1.53 -6.52 18.80
N LYS A 214 1.17 -5.38 18.22
CA LYS A 214 1.65 -4.08 18.70
C LYS A 214 1.10 -3.79 20.10
N ALA A 215 1.67 -2.78 20.77
CA ALA A 215 1.26 -2.40 22.14
C ALA A 215 -0.25 -2.10 22.25
N ASN A 216 -0.86 -1.53 21.20
CA ASN A 216 -2.31 -1.29 21.10
C ASN A 216 -3.11 -2.54 20.68
N GLY A 217 -2.49 -3.72 20.60
CA GLY A 217 -3.16 -4.96 20.20
C GLY A 217 -3.36 -5.14 18.67
N TYR A 218 -2.88 -4.23 17.83
CA TYR A 218 -3.00 -4.35 16.38
C TYR A 218 -2.35 -5.62 15.85
N GLN A 219 -3.09 -6.34 14.99
CA GLN A 219 -2.68 -7.60 14.41
C GLN A 219 -2.76 -7.59 12.88
N SER A 220 -1.73 -8.06 12.22
CA SER A 220 -1.67 -8.41 10.80
C SER A 220 -0.36 -9.11 10.49
N LEU A 221 -0.31 -9.95 9.47
CA LEU A 221 0.94 -10.36 8.86
C LEU A 221 1.23 -9.41 7.69
N GLN A 222 2.38 -8.75 7.74
CA GLN A 222 2.82 -7.81 6.70
C GLN A 222 4.16 -8.25 6.16
N PHE A 223 4.32 -8.14 4.84
CA PHE A 223 5.61 -8.35 4.19
C PHE A 223 5.69 -7.51 2.92
N THR A 224 6.89 -7.23 2.46
CA THR A 224 7.13 -6.53 1.21
C THR A 224 7.67 -7.50 0.17
N LEU A 225 6.99 -7.60 -0.96
CA LEU A 225 7.49 -8.24 -2.16
C LEU A 225 8.24 -7.19 -2.98
N GLN A 226 9.50 -7.45 -3.29
CA GLN A 226 10.35 -6.55 -4.04
C GLN A 226 10.84 -7.21 -5.31
N THR A 227 10.71 -6.53 -6.45
CA THR A 227 11.33 -6.97 -7.70
C THR A 227 12.82 -6.69 -7.70
N SER A 228 13.57 -7.44 -8.49
CA SER A 228 15.00 -7.16 -8.68
C SER A 228 15.22 -5.73 -9.22
N VAL A 229 16.28 -5.09 -8.79
CA VAL A 229 16.73 -3.80 -9.36
C VAL A 229 17.13 -3.91 -10.85
N TYR A 230 17.35 -5.12 -11.32
CA TYR A 230 17.64 -5.43 -12.72
C TYR A 230 16.41 -5.91 -13.50
N SER A 231 15.22 -5.89 -12.88
CA SER A 231 13.98 -6.27 -13.57
C SER A 231 13.76 -5.34 -14.77
N PRO A 232 13.51 -5.88 -15.97
CA PRO A 232 13.29 -5.06 -17.16
C PRO A 232 11.95 -4.31 -17.11
N ILE A 233 11.00 -4.79 -16.33
CA ILE A 233 9.63 -4.23 -16.28
C ILE A 233 9.51 -3.21 -15.15
N LEU A 234 9.92 -3.56 -13.92
CA LEU A 234 9.78 -2.71 -12.74
C LEU A 234 10.99 -2.86 -11.81
N PRO A 235 12.11 -2.20 -12.10
CA PRO A 235 13.31 -2.36 -11.30
C PRO A 235 13.13 -1.87 -9.87
N GLY A 236 13.27 -2.78 -8.90
CA GLY A 236 13.22 -2.46 -7.47
C GLY A 236 11.86 -2.05 -6.92
N ALA A 237 10.77 -2.31 -7.64
CA ALA A 237 9.41 -2.01 -7.15
C ALA A 237 9.10 -2.77 -5.86
N LYS A 238 8.43 -2.09 -4.92
CA LYS A 238 8.05 -2.61 -3.62
C LYS A 238 6.54 -2.63 -3.48
N ILE A 239 5.99 -3.80 -3.15
CA ILE A 239 4.57 -4.00 -2.95
C ILE A 239 4.36 -4.59 -1.56
N GLU A 240 3.64 -3.87 -0.71
CA GLU A 240 3.30 -4.34 0.63
C GLU A 240 2.13 -5.32 0.56
N PHE A 241 2.29 -6.46 1.19
CA PHE A 241 1.21 -7.41 1.45
C PHE A 241 0.76 -7.27 2.89
N GLN A 242 -0.56 -7.30 3.10
CA GLN A 242 -1.19 -7.34 4.41
C GLN A 242 -2.20 -8.47 4.45
N LEU A 243 -1.99 -9.43 5.36
CA LEU A 243 -2.91 -10.54 5.60
C LEU A 243 -3.56 -10.38 6.97
N ARG A 244 -4.88 -10.51 7.01
CA ARG A 244 -5.71 -10.38 8.22
C ARG A 244 -6.89 -11.34 8.13
N ASP A 245 -7.48 -11.70 9.25
CA ASP A 245 -8.86 -12.16 9.26
C ASP A 245 -9.83 -10.97 9.35
N LEU A 246 -11.13 -11.27 9.25
CA LEU A 246 -12.17 -10.25 9.25
C LEU A 246 -12.21 -9.46 10.56
N ASP A 247 -11.95 -10.10 11.70
CA ASP A 247 -11.97 -9.43 13.01
C ASP A 247 -10.78 -8.48 13.16
N MET A 248 -9.58 -8.91 12.77
CA MET A 248 -8.38 -8.05 12.73
C MET A 248 -8.60 -6.86 11.80
N HIS A 249 -9.26 -7.10 10.64
CA HIS A 249 -9.58 -6.05 9.69
C HIS A 249 -10.55 -5.02 10.29
N ASN A 250 -11.66 -5.49 10.86
CA ASN A 250 -12.68 -4.62 11.44
C ASN A 250 -12.12 -3.74 12.56
N ARG A 251 -11.26 -4.29 13.41
CA ARG A 251 -10.57 -3.50 14.44
C ARG A 251 -9.63 -2.46 13.85
N ALA A 252 -8.83 -2.84 12.85
CA ALA A 252 -7.86 -1.95 12.22
C ALA A 252 -8.52 -0.80 11.43
N GLU A 253 -9.70 -1.01 10.85
CA GLU A 253 -10.45 0.03 10.13
C GLU A 253 -11.38 0.84 11.06
N GLY A 254 -11.42 0.53 12.37
CA GLY A 254 -12.24 1.23 13.35
C GLY A 254 -13.74 0.92 13.28
N TYR A 255 -14.12 -0.21 12.64
CA TYR A 255 -15.53 -0.67 12.64
C TYR A 255 -15.95 -1.26 13.99
N VAL A 256 -14.98 -1.65 14.81
CA VAL A 256 -15.18 -2.05 16.19
C VAL A 256 -14.50 -1.00 17.07
N VAL A 257 -15.31 -0.30 17.86
CA VAL A 257 -14.83 0.71 18.81
C VAL A 257 -14.13 0.01 19.97
N ALA A 258 -12.90 0.38 20.26
CA ALA A 258 -12.19 -0.12 21.43
C ALA A 258 -12.81 0.51 22.72
N GLU A 259 -13.10 -0.32 23.72
CA GLU A 259 -13.57 0.16 25.02
C GLU A 259 -12.51 1.01 25.74
N ASN A 260 -11.23 0.69 25.51
CA ASN A 260 -10.09 1.44 26.03
C ASN A 260 -9.37 2.13 24.86
N PRO A 261 -9.20 3.48 24.88
CA PRO A 261 -8.49 4.23 23.84
C PRO A 261 -7.04 3.75 23.57
N GLU A 262 -6.35 3.23 24.60
CA GLU A 262 -4.99 2.66 24.45
C GLU A 262 -4.97 1.37 23.60
N MET A 263 -6.12 0.68 23.51
CA MET A 263 -6.30 -0.53 22.71
C MET A 263 -6.96 -0.25 21.36
N ASP A 264 -7.09 1.03 20.98
CA ASP A 264 -7.58 1.40 19.66
C ASP A 264 -6.58 0.97 18.58
N GLN A 265 -6.98 -0.07 17.82
CA GLN A 265 -6.19 -0.64 16.72
C GLN A 265 -6.44 0.06 15.39
N SER A 266 -7.32 1.03 15.36
CA SER A 266 -7.71 1.73 14.14
C SER A 266 -6.56 2.55 13.55
N HIS A 267 -6.65 2.79 12.25
CA HIS A 267 -5.75 3.73 11.58
C HIS A 267 -5.87 5.16 12.14
N GLN A 268 -6.94 5.49 12.85
CA GLN A 268 -7.10 6.78 13.52
C GLN A 268 -6.14 6.94 14.70
N SER A 269 -5.88 5.87 15.47
CA SER A 269 -4.92 5.92 16.58
C SER A 269 -3.50 6.24 16.06
N TYR A 270 -3.12 5.66 14.91
CA TYR A 270 -1.85 5.98 14.27
C TYR A 270 -1.77 7.45 13.78
N LYS A 271 -2.89 8.03 13.32
CA LYS A 271 -2.92 9.45 12.92
C LYS A 271 -2.71 10.40 14.10
N ASN A 272 -3.05 9.97 15.30
CA ASN A 272 -2.82 10.75 16.52
C ASN A 272 -1.34 10.83 16.91
N GLU A 273 -0.48 9.94 16.37
CA GLU A 273 0.98 10.00 16.52
C GLU A 273 1.63 11.05 15.59
N ILE A 274 0.91 11.50 14.57
CA ILE A 274 1.39 12.52 13.63
C ILE A 274 1.05 13.91 14.21
N ASP A 275 2.01 14.80 14.21
CA ASP A 275 1.78 16.21 14.57
C ASP A 275 0.54 16.75 13.81
N GLU A 276 -0.45 17.23 14.56
CA GLU A 276 -1.72 17.74 13.99
C GLU A 276 -1.47 18.84 12.95
N ARG A 277 -0.42 19.65 13.10
CA ARG A 277 -0.02 20.68 12.13
C ARG A 277 0.35 20.06 10.78
N ILE A 278 1.14 18.96 10.79
CA ILE A 278 1.55 18.23 9.58
C ILE A 278 0.34 17.61 8.89
N SER A 279 -0.61 17.07 9.65
CA SER A 279 -1.80 16.45 9.07
C SER A 279 -2.68 17.42 8.27
N LYS A 280 -2.51 18.73 8.48
CA LYS A 280 -3.23 19.81 7.78
C LYS A 280 -2.52 20.33 6.55
N VAL A 281 -1.18 20.14 6.43
CA VAL A 281 -0.34 20.72 5.36
C VAL A 281 -0.80 20.31 3.96
N PHE A 282 -1.24 19.06 3.78
CA PHE A 282 -1.64 18.54 2.47
C PHE A 282 -3.17 18.43 2.32
N ARG A 283 -3.91 19.26 3.03
CA ARG A 283 -5.36 19.41 2.80
C ARG A 283 -5.57 20.38 1.66
N ILE A 284 -6.46 20.01 0.74
CA ILE A 284 -6.84 20.87 -0.37
C ILE A 284 -7.79 21.93 0.16
N ASP A 285 -7.46 23.20 -0.04
CA ASP A 285 -8.37 24.31 0.23
C ASP A 285 -9.59 24.24 -0.71
N ASP A 286 -10.74 24.74 -0.25
CA ASP A 286 -12.01 24.60 -0.99
C ASP A 286 -11.97 25.21 -2.41
N PHE A 287 -11.12 26.20 -2.66
CA PHE A 287 -10.89 26.78 -3.98
C PHE A 287 -10.13 25.87 -4.95
N ALA A 288 -9.26 24.98 -4.46
CA ALA A 288 -8.51 24.04 -5.29
C ALA A 288 -9.35 22.82 -5.74
N LYS A 289 -10.45 22.53 -5.05
CA LYS A 289 -11.36 21.42 -5.39
C LYS A 289 -12.02 21.55 -6.77
N VAL A 290 -12.16 22.78 -7.27
CA VAL A 290 -12.85 23.07 -8.54
C VAL A 290 -12.07 22.55 -9.75
N ASN A 291 -10.73 22.51 -9.69
CA ASN A 291 -9.90 22.05 -10.80
C ASN A 291 -9.66 20.53 -10.83
N LEU A 292 -10.00 19.83 -9.75
CA LEU A 292 -9.81 18.38 -9.65
C LEU A 292 -11.02 17.54 -10.06
N SER A 293 -12.11 18.17 -10.51
CA SER A 293 -13.34 17.48 -10.92
C SER A 293 -13.18 16.51 -12.09
N GLY A 294 -12.03 16.52 -12.78
CA GLY A 294 -11.67 15.57 -13.83
C GLY A 294 -10.74 14.43 -13.37
N PHE A 295 -10.23 14.49 -12.14
CA PHE A 295 -9.36 13.46 -11.61
C PHE A 295 -10.21 12.37 -10.94
N VAL A 296 -10.14 11.16 -11.47
CA VAL A 296 -10.66 9.98 -10.77
C VAL A 296 -9.80 9.79 -9.54
N ASN A 297 -10.32 10.26 -8.42
CA ASN A 297 -9.69 10.08 -7.12
C ASN A 297 -9.86 8.61 -6.74
N TYR A 298 -8.84 7.79 -6.97
CA TYR A 298 -8.70 6.50 -6.31
C TYR A 298 -8.25 6.75 -4.87
N ASP A 299 -9.00 7.59 -4.14
CA ASP A 299 -8.78 7.83 -2.73
C ASP A 299 -9.28 6.60 -1.97
N ASP A 300 -8.39 5.99 -1.17
CA ASP A 300 -8.75 4.91 -0.24
C ASP A 300 -10.00 5.25 0.59
N LYS A 301 -10.19 6.53 0.94
CA LYS A 301 -11.37 6.99 1.69
C LYS A 301 -12.67 6.93 0.90
N ASN A 302 -12.63 7.17 -0.41
CA ASN A 302 -13.80 7.04 -1.26
C ASN A 302 -14.06 5.58 -1.63
N ALA A 303 -13.02 4.79 -1.82
CA ALA A 303 -13.14 3.34 -1.99
C ALA A 303 -13.79 2.69 -0.77
N ASP A 304 -13.40 3.10 0.45
CA ASP A 304 -14.03 2.64 1.69
C ASP A 304 -15.46 3.20 1.86
N ARG A 305 -15.74 4.44 1.45
CA ARG A 305 -17.08 5.05 1.49
C ARG A 305 -18.04 4.46 0.47
N ASP A 306 -17.56 4.15 -0.73
CA ASP A 306 -18.37 3.54 -1.79
C ASP A 306 -18.55 2.03 -1.59
N GLY A 307 -18.04 1.47 -0.48
CA GLY A 307 -18.22 0.07 -0.12
C GLY A 307 -17.50 -0.91 -1.05
N LEU A 308 -16.58 -0.43 -1.90
CA LEU A 308 -15.77 -1.27 -2.78
C LEU A 308 -14.88 -2.25 -1.99
N HIS A 309 -14.57 -1.91 -0.75
CA HIS A 309 -13.79 -2.74 0.18
C HIS A 309 -14.63 -3.38 1.28
N HIS A 310 -15.96 -3.20 1.27
CA HIS A 310 -16.82 -3.81 2.27
C HIS A 310 -17.18 -5.24 1.86
N PRO A 311 -16.99 -6.25 2.73
CA PRO A 311 -17.32 -7.66 2.43
C PRO A 311 -18.75 -7.88 1.90
N LYS A 312 -19.71 -7.05 2.28
CA LYS A 312 -21.11 -7.14 1.84
C LYS A 312 -21.32 -6.87 0.35
N HIS A 313 -20.49 -6.04 -0.29
CA HIS A 313 -20.65 -5.74 -1.72
C HIS A 313 -20.09 -6.83 -2.66
N PHE A 314 -19.17 -7.65 -2.18
CA PHE A 314 -18.65 -8.77 -2.97
C PHE A 314 -19.59 -9.98 -3.01
N ALA A 315 -20.41 -10.16 -1.98
CA ALA A 315 -21.44 -11.21 -1.97
C ALA A 315 -22.53 -10.95 -3.03
N ASP A 316 -22.90 -9.68 -3.25
CA ASP A 316 -23.94 -9.29 -4.21
C ASP A 316 -23.50 -9.35 -5.68
N ARG A 317 -22.20 -9.33 -5.98
CA ARG A 317 -21.71 -9.45 -7.37
C ARG A 317 -21.63 -10.89 -7.87
N ARG A 318 -21.68 -11.89 -6.99
CA ARG A 318 -21.75 -13.32 -7.36
C ARG A 318 -23.15 -13.80 -7.72
N SER A 319 -24.18 -12.98 -7.48
CA SER A 319 -25.59 -13.29 -7.74
C SER A 319 -26.18 -12.56 -8.95
N LYS A 320 -25.34 -11.95 -9.76
CA LYS A 320 -25.67 -11.42 -11.10
C LYS A 320 -24.65 -11.95 -12.11
#